data_21ab367e60ecd7d425afdee16d45424e
#
_entry.id   21ab367e60ecd7d425afdee16d45424e
#
_cell.length_a   1.000
_cell.length_b   1.000
_cell.length_c   1.000
_cell.angle_alpha   90.00
_cell.angle_beta   90.00
_cell.angle_gamma   90.00
#
_symmetry.space_group_name_H-M   'P 1'
#
loop_
_entity.id
_entity.type
_entity.pdbx_description
1 polymer ?
#
loop_
_entity_poly.entity_id
_entity_poly.type
_entity_poly.pdbx_seq_one_letter_code
_entity_poly.pdbx_strand_id
1 'polypeptide(L)'
;VTCEITLFVNPTAGRGRGARAARPAASALRAAGFSVRTVLGENAPDALARARAAVRDGTGALIAVGGDGMAHLALQAVGGTRTPFGLIAVGTGNDLARTLGLPVRDPAAAARLIAEALKDSRLHDIDLGRVGDHWFGTVLASGLDSRVNDRGNRMRWPLGRFKYDLALLAELAAFRPLPYRITLDDGEVREVEATLVAVGNGSSYGGGMRICPGADLTDGLFDVTLVGDCTRTTLLRVFPRVYRGTHVEHPKVSVVRAAKVEIAAPDVTGYADGEPLGPLPLTARCVRAAVSVIGP
;
A
#
# COMPACT_ATOMS: atom_id res chain seq x y z
N VAL A 1 -17.96 -15.23 -12.79
CA VAL A 1 -17.31 -13.99 -13.26
C VAL A 1 -17.94 -13.62 -14.60
N THR A 2 -18.42 -12.39 -14.76
CA THR A 2 -18.91 -11.89 -16.06
C THR A 2 -17.74 -11.90 -17.05
N CYS A 3 -18.00 -12.18 -18.35
CA CYS A 3 -16.94 -12.28 -19.36
C CYS A 3 -16.21 -10.95 -19.62
N GLU A 4 -16.77 -9.81 -19.17
CA GLU A 4 -16.13 -8.50 -19.30
C GLU A 4 -15.33 -8.14 -18.06
N ILE A 5 -14.06 -7.79 -18.23
CA ILE A 5 -13.15 -7.31 -17.20
C ILE A 5 -12.64 -5.91 -17.51
N THR A 6 -12.40 -5.12 -16.50
CA THR A 6 -11.87 -3.75 -16.63
C THR A 6 -10.37 -3.72 -16.37
N LEU A 7 -9.61 -3.27 -17.36
CA LEU A 7 -8.18 -2.98 -17.23
C LEU A 7 -8.01 -1.49 -16.89
N PHE A 8 -7.64 -1.22 -15.63
CA PHE A 8 -7.50 0.13 -15.07
C PHE A 8 -6.04 0.57 -15.14
N VAL A 9 -5.72 1.53 -16.03
CA VAL A 9 -4.35 1.80 -16.44
C VAL A 9 -3.92 3.22 -16.10
N ASN A 10 -2.73 3.35 -15.50
CA ASN A 10 -2.01 4.62 -15.50
C ASN A 10 -0.93 4.60 -16.59
N PRO A 11 -1.11 5.31 -17.70
CA PRO A 11 -0.19 5.26 -18.84
C PRO A 11 1.20 5.83 -18.51
N THR A 12 1.30 6.74 -17.55
CA THR A 12 2.56 7.39 -17.15
C THR A 12 3.31 6.61 -16.07
N ALA A 13 2.68 5.58 -15.46
CA ALA A 13 3.30 4.78 -14.41
C ALA A 13 4.65 4.21 -14.85
N GLY A 14 5.63 4.23 -13.94
CA GLY A 14 6.95 3.67 -14.19
C GLY A 14 7.68 4.32 -15.38
N ARG A 15 7.51 5.62 -15.65
CA ARG A 15 8.06 6.33 -16.81
C ARG A 15 7.54 5.79 -18.14
N GLY A 16 6.22 5.58 -18.25
CA GLY A 16 5.54 5.08 -19.45
C GLY A 16 5.51 3.55 -19.60
N ARG A 17 5.99 2.81 -18.58
CA ARG A 17 5.85 1.34 -18.55
C ARG A 17 4.39 0.90 -18.46
N GLY A 18 3.52 1.68 -17.81
CA GLY A 18 2.09 1.42 -17.74
C GLY A 18 1.45 1.32 -19.12
N ALA A 19 1.69 2.29 -19.99
CA ALA A 19 1.19 2.26 -21.37
C ALA A 19 1.73 1.06 -22.18
N ARG A 20 3.02 0.73 -22.00
CA ARG A 20 3.65 -0.43 -22.67
C ARG A 20 3.11 -1.76 -22.16
N ALA A 21 2.77 -1.87 -20.88
CA ALA A 21 2.24 -3.09 -20.28
C ALA A 21 0.76 -3.31 -20.58
N ALA A 22 -0.02 -2.25 -20.76
CA ALA A 22 -1.47 -2.34 -20.96
C ALA A 22 -1.87 -3.14 -22.21
N ARG A 23 -1.18 -2.94 -23.34
CA ARG A 23 -1.49 -3.66 -24.59
C ARG A 23 -1.21 -5.17 -24.49
N PRO A 24 -0.02 -5.63 -24.08
CA PRO A 24 0.25 -7.05 -23.85
C PRO A 24 -0.70 -7.68 -22.83
N ALA A 25 -1.00 -6.98 -21.73
CA ALA A 25 -1.95 -7.44 -20.73
C ALA A 25 -3.34 -7.66 -21.30
N ALA A 26 -3.88 -6.66 -22.02
CA ALA A 26 -5.18 -6.77 -22.69
C ALA A 26 -5.19 -7.92 -23.71
N SER A 27 -4.10 -8.11 -24.46
CA SER A 27 -3.96 -9.21 -25.43
C SER A 27 -3.98 -10.57 -24.74
N ALA A 28 -3.24 -10.75 -23.65
CA ALA A 28 -3.22 -12.00 -22.89
C ALA A 28 -4.59 -12.35 -22.32
N LEU A 29 -5.29 -11.37 -21.74
CA LEU A 29 -6.64 -11.56 -21.20
C LEU A 29 -7.67 -11.88 -22.28
N ARG A 30 -7.59 -11.23 -23.45
CA ARG A 30 -8.47 -11.55 -24.61
C ARG A 30 -8.17 -12.94 -25.17
N ALA A 31 -6.91 -13.33 -25.27
CA ALA A 31 -6.52 -14.68 -25.68
C ALA A 31 -7.03 -15.75 -24.71
N ALA A 32 -7.22 -15.38 -23.44
CA ALA A 32 -7.82 -16.22 -22.42
C ALA A 32 -9.36 -16.29 -22.49
N GLY A 33 -10.00 -15.55 -23.42
CA GLY A 33 -11.44 -15.57 -23.64
C GLY A 33 -12.22 -14.46 -22.94
N PHE A 34 -11.56 -13.49 -22.30
CA PHE A 34 -12.23 -12.38 -21.63
C PHE A 34 -12.45 -11.18 -22.57
N SER A 35 -13.61 -10.53 -22.45
CA SER A 35 -13.80 -9.18 -22.99
C SER A 35 -13.06 -8.18 -22.11
N VAL A 36 -12.26 -7.29 -22.72
CA VAL A 36 -11.42 -6.35 -21.98
C VAL A 36 -11.79 -4.91 -22.33
N ARG A 37 -12.33 -4.21 -21.35
CA ARG A 37 -12.55 -2.76 -21.38
C ARG A 37 -11.36 -2.06 -20.70
N THR A 38 -10.75 -1.09 -21.36
CA THR A 38 -9.66 -0.31 -20.79
C THR A 38 -10.19 1.02 -20.25
N VAL A 39 -9.86 1.35 -19.02
CA VAL A 39 -10.21 2.60 -18.35
C VAL A 39 -8.94 3.38 -18.04
N LEU A 40 -8.90 4.62 -18.46
CA LEU A 40 -7.87 5.61 -18.22
C LEU A 40 -8.51 6.81 -17.53
N GLY A 41 -7.80 7.48 -16.65
CA GLY A 41 -8.21 8.75 -16.06
C GLY A 41 -7.31 9.89 -16.53
N GLU A 42 -7.86 11.10 -16.59
CA GLU A 42 -7.11 12.32 -16.85
C GLU A 42 -6.27 12.75 -15.64
N ASN A 43 -6.78 12.44 -14.45
CA ASN A 43 -6.14 12.65 -13.14
C ASN A 43 -6.63 11.59 -12.15
N ALA A 44 -6.11 11.59 -10.92
CA ALA A 44 -6.45 10.58 -9.92
C ALA A 44 -7.95 10.58 -9.53
N PRO A 45 -8.62 11.73 -9.29
CA PRO A 45 -10.06 11.75 -9.02
C PRO A 45 -10.91 11.22 -10.17
N ASP A 46 -10.63 11.59 -11.42
CA ASP A 46 -11.33 11.08 -12.61
C ASP A 46 -11.10 9.58 -12.80
N ALA A 47 -9.84 9.13 -12.63
CA ALA A 47 -9.48 7.72 -12.68
C ALA A 47 -10.29 6.90 -11.66
N LEU A 48 -10.36 7.37 -10.41
CA LEU A 48 -11.13 6.72 -9.34
C LEU A 48 -12.63 6.70 -9.65
N ALA A 49 -13.19 7.81 -10.14
CA ALA A 49 -14.59 7.88 -10.52
C ALA A 49 -14.96 6.86 -11.60
N ARG A 50 -14.10 6.72 -12.62
CA ARG A 50 -14.26 5.73 -13.71
C ARG A 50 -14.10 4.29 -13.21
N ALA A 51 -13.15 4.02 -12.32
CA ALA A 51 -12.98 2.69 -11.73
C ALA A 51 -14.21 2.30 -10.89
N ARG A 52 -14.71 3.21 -10.05
CA ARG A 52 -15.95 3.02 -9.28
C ARG A 52 -17.17 2.81 -10.17
N ALA A 53 -17.26 3.52 -11.30
CA ALA A 53 -18.33 3.30 -12.29
C ALA A 53 -18.25 1.88 -12.86
N ALA A 54 -17.06 1.42 -13.29
CA ALA A 54 -16.89 0.06 -13.81
C ALA A 54 -17.28 -1.02 -12.79
N VAL A 55 -16.96 -0.81 -11.51
CA VAL A 55 -17.36 -1.71 -10.41
C VAL A 55 -18.87 -1.72 -10.23
N ARG A 56 -19.52 -0.55 -10.20
CA ARG A 56 -20.99 -0.45 -10.09
C ARG A 56 -21.71 -1.06 -11.30
N ASP A 57 -21.13 -0.92 -12.50
CA ASP A 57 -21.67 -1.48 -13.76
C ASP A 57 -21.51 -3.02 -13.82
N GLY A 58 -20.87 -3.63 -12.82
CA GLY A 58 -20.77 -5.09 -12.67
C GLY A 58 -19.63 -5.71 -13.47
N THR A 59 -18.49 -5.03 -13.63
CA THR A 59 -17.29 -5.67 -14.22
C THR A 59 -16.93 -6.95 -13.50
N GLY A 60 -16.55 -7.99 -14.24
CA GLY A 60 -16.16 -9.27 -13.67
C GLY A 60 -14.86 -9.25 -12.86
N ALA A 61 -13.99 -8.27 -13.14
CA ALA A 61 -12.79 -7.99 -12.36
C ALA A 61 -12.27 -6.58 -12.67
N LEU A 62 -11.58 -5.97 -11.70
CA LEU A 62 -10.81 -4.74 -11.89
C LEU A 62 -9.32 -5.05 -11.82
N ILE A 63 -8.62 -4.93 -12.94
CA ILE A 63 -7.18 -5.22 -13.03
C ILE A 63 -6.41 -3.91 -13.15
N ALA A 64 -5.69 -3.54 -12.11
CA ALA A 64 -4.86 -2.34 -12.11
C ALA A 64 -3.52 -2.59 -12.82
N VAL A 65 -3.13 -1.66 -13.71
CA VAL A 65 -1.82 -1.65 -14.35
C VAL A 65 -1.09 -0.38 -13.96
N GLY A 66 -0.16 -0.48 -13.03
CA GLY A 66 0.52 0.70 -12.49
C GLY A 66 1.49 0.39 -11.36
N GLY A 67 1.81 1.42 -10.59
CA GLY A 67 2.56 1.33 -9.34
C GLY A 67 1.63 1.39 -8.12
N ASP A 68 2.22 1.66 -6.95
CA ASP A 68 1.52 1.68 -5.66
C ASP A 68 0.33 2.65 -5.65
N GLY A 69 0.46 3.86 -6.18
CA GLY A 69 -0.67 4.80 -6.27
C GLY A 69 -1.83 4.29 -7.14
N MET A 70 -1.55 3.48 -8.17
CA MET A 70 -2.61 2.86 -8.97
C MET A 70 -3.27 1.69 -8.26
N ALA A 71 -2.48 0.91 -7.52
CA ALA A 71 -3.01 -0.12 -6.64
C ALA A 71 -3.90 0.50 -5.56
N HIS A 72 -3.44 1.59 -4.92
CA HIS A 72 -4.22 2.35 -3.94
C HIS A 72 -5.57 2.83 -4.51
N LEU A 73 -5.57 3.49 -5.68
CA LEU A 73 -6.81 3.93 -6.34
C LEU A 73 -7.76 2.76 -6.65
N ALA A 74 -7.23 1.62 -7.09
CA ALA A 74 -8.04 0.45 -7.35
C ALA A 74 -8.66 -0.09 -6.05
N LEU A 75 -7.92 -0.14 -4.94
CA LEU A 75 -8.47 -0.53 -3.64
C LEU A 75 -9.59 0.40 -3.17
N GLN A 76 -9.50 1.73 -3.46
CA GLN A 76 -10.61 2.66 -3.19
C GLN A 76 -11.88 2.35 -4.01
N ALA A 77 -11.76 1.64 -5.12
CA ALA A 77 -12.90 1.27 -5.96
C ALA A 77 -13.48 -0.11 -5.63
N VAL A 78 -12.64 -1.07 -5.24
CA VAL A 78 -13.06 -2.46 -5.01
C VAL A 78 -13.21 -2.83 -3.54
N GLY A 79 -12.59 -2.10 -2.61
CA GLY A 79 -12.62 -2.39 -1.18
C GLY A 79 -14.06 -2.47 -0.65
N GLY A 80 -14.38 -3.56 0.03
CA GLY A 80 -15.73 -3.87 0.52
C GLY A 80 -16.73 -4.27 -0.55
N THR A 81 -16.29 -4.53 -1.79
CA THR A 81 -17.16 -5.03 -2.88
C THR A 81 -16.83 -6.49 -3.20
N ARG A 82 -17.67 -7.12 -4.04
CA ARG A 82 -17.44 -8.48 -4.55
C ARG A 82 -16.61 -8.53 -5.83
N THR A 83 -16.16 -7.39 -6.34
CA THR A 83 -15.41 -7.33 -7.60
C THR A 83 -13.98 -7.81 -7.36
N PRO A 84 -13.52 -8.89 -8.02
CA PRO A 84 -12.16 -9.35 -7.90
C PRO A 84 -11.13 -8.32 -8.35
N PHE A 85 -10.01 -8.24 -7.63
CA PHE A 85 -8.92 -7.32 -7.88
C PHE A 85 -7.70 -8.04 -8.43
N GLY A 86 -7.14 -7.54 -9.53
CA GLY A 86 -5.86 -7.99 -10.07
C GLY A 86 -4.86 -6.83 -10.14
N LEU A 87 -3.57 -7.13 -10.05
CA LEU A 87 -2.50 -6.13 -10.08
C LEU A 87 -1.36 -6.52 -11.03
N ILE A 88 -1.12 -5.70 -12.04
CA ILE A 88 0.04 -5.77 -12.93
C ILE A 88 1.00 -4.65 -12.53
N ALA A 89 1.99 -5.00 -11.73
CA ALA A 89 2.87 -4.05 -11.08
C ALA A 89 4.01 -3.60 -12.00
N VAL A 90 4.00 -2.32 -12.41
CA VAL A 90 5.01 -1.70 -13.27
C VAL A 90 5.65 -0.45 -12.65
N GLY A 91 5.33 -0.15 -11.41
CA GLY A 91 5.88 0.97 -10.64
C GLY A 91 7.33 0.76 -10.19
N THR A 92 7.77 1.64 -9.31
CA THR A 92 9.13 1.58 -8.72
C THR A 92 9.11 0.83 -7.38
N GLY A 93 8.11 1.06 -6.54
CA GLY A 93 7.93 0.39 -5.24
C GLY A 93 7.29 -0.98 -5.42
N ASN A 94 6.02 -1.02 -5.78
CA ASN A 94 5.19 -2.22 -5.96
C ASN A 94 5.07 -3.04 -4.65
N ASP A 95 4.85 -2.36 -3.54
CA ASP A 95 4.86 -2.97 -2.21
C ASP A 95 3.67 -3.93 -2.02
N LEU A 96 2.46 -3.54 -2.46
CA LEU A 96 1.32 -4.44 -2.41
C LEU A 96 1.54 -5.70 -3.27
N ALA A 97 2.09 -5.54 -4.49
CA ALA A 97 2.37 -6.69 -5.34
C ALA A 97 3.39 -7.66 -4.72
N ARG A 98 4.41 -7.13 -4.01
CA ARG A 98 5.38 -7.95 -3.28
C ARG A 98 4.71 -8.71 -2.14
N THR A 99 3.87 -8.04 -1.36
CA THR A 99 3.13 -8.65 -0.24
C THR A 99 2.22 -9.76 -0.73
N LEU A 100 1.60 -9.58 -1.90
CA LEU A 100 0.73 -10.58 -2.55
C LEU A 100 1.50 -11.68 -3.29
N GLY A 101 2.84 -11.67 -3.32
CA GLY A 101 3.62 -12.65 -4.07
C GLY A 101 3.48 -12.55 -5.60
N LEU A 102 2.97 -11.43 -6.11
CA LEU A 102 2.74 -11.24 -7.55
C LEU A 102 4.05 -10.90 -8.28
N PRO A 103 4.17 -11.24 -9.58
CA PRO A 103 5.33 -10.87 -10.38
C PRO A 103 5.51 -9.34 -10.42
N VAL A 104 6.68 -8.86 -9.96
CA VAL A 104 7.06 -7.46 -10.05
C VAL A 104 8.01 -7.24 -11.21
N ARG A 105 7.78 -6.18 -12.01
CA ARG A 105 8.58 -5.82 -13.20
C ARG A 105 8.49 -6.81 -14.37
N ASP A 106 7.63 -7.82 -14.30
CA ASP A 106 7.27 -8.71 -15.40
C ASP A 106 5.77 -8.64 -15.68
N PRO A 107 5.31 -7.62 -16.41
CA PRO A 107 3.87 -7.43 -16.68
C PRO A 107 3.28 -8.57 -17.54
N ALA A 108 4.09 -9.24 -18.34
CA ALA A 108 3.61 -10.36 -19.15
C ALA A 108 3.34 -11.60 -18.28
N ALA A 109 4.24 -11.91 -17.34
CA ALA A 109 4.01 -12.99 -16.38
C ALA A 109 2.81 -12.69 -15.48
N ALA A 110 2.67 -11.45 -14.98
CA ALA A 110 1.53 -11.04 -14.19
C ALA A 110 0.20 -11.17 -14.95
N ALA A 111 0.16 -10.75 -16.22
CA ALA A 111 -1.04 -10.87 -17.04
C ALA A 111 -1.43 -12.33 -17.31
N ARG A 112 -0.46 -13.21 -17.56
CA ARG A 112 -0.73 -14.67 -17.74
C ARG A 112 -1.25 -15.28 -16.45
N LEU A 113 -0.61 -15.01 -15.31
CA LEU A 113 -1.04 -15.49 -14.01
C LEU A 113 -2.49 -15.08 -13.71
N ILE A 114 -2.83 -13.79 -13.91
CA ILE A 114 -4.20 -13.28 -13.74
C ILE A 114 -5.17 -13.98 -14.69
N ALA A 115 -4.81 -14.15 -15.96
CA ALA A 115 -5.66 -14.82 -16.93
C ALA A 115 -5.96 -16.29 -16.56
N GLU A 116 -4.96 -17.01 -16.11
CA GLU A 116 -5.09 -18.40 -15.63
C GLU A 116 -5.91 -18.47 -14.33
N ALA A 117 -5.59 -17.60 -13.36
CA ALA A 117 -6.30 -17.56 -12.09
C ALA A 117 -7.80 -17.22 -12.26
N LEU A 118 -8.15 -16.32 -13.19
CA LEU A 118 -9.54 -16.03 -13.52
C LEU A 118 -10.27 -17.20 -14.15
N LYS A 119 -9.62 -17.95 -15.04
CA LYS A 119 -10.21 -19.18 -15.65
C LYS A 119 -10.50 -20.23 -14.60
N ASP A 120 -9.56 -20.44 -13.69
CA ASP A 120 -9.64 -21.44 -12.64
C ASP A 120 -10.42 -20.97 -11.41
N SER A 121 -10.95 -19.73 -11.43
CA SER A 121 -11.62 -19.07 -10.29
C SER A 121 -10.75 -19.06 -9.02
N ARG A 122 -9.42 -18.95 -9.18
CA ARG A 122 -8.48 -18.84 -8.06
C ARG A 122 -8.47 -17.41 -7.53
N LEU A 123 -9.21 -17.21 -6.46
CA LEU A 123 -9.34 -15.94 -5.74
C LEU A 123 -8.97 -16.17 -4.28
N HIS A 124 -8.27 -15.20 -3.70
CA HIS A 124 -7.86 -15.19 -2.30
C HIS A 124 -8.41 -13.94 -1.63
N ASP A 125 -9.21 -14.11 -0.61
CA ASP A 125 -9.71 -12.99 0.17
C ASP A 125 -8.60 -12.46 1.06
N ILE A 126 -8.40 -11.15 1.03
CA ILE A 126 -7.46 -10.46 1.90
C ILE A 126 -8.15 -9.36 2.71
N ASP A 127 -7.58 -9.09 3.84
CA ASP A 127 -7.97 -7.99 4.70
C ASP A 127 -7.43 -6.67 4.16
N LEU A 128 -8.15 -5.59 4.43
CA LEU A 128 -7.68 -4.23 4.16
C LEU A 128 -7.79 -3.38 5.42
N GLY A 129 -6.87 -2.47 5.57
CA GLY A 129 -7.01 -1.41 6.55
C GLY A 129 -7.99 -0.34 6.05
N ARG A 130 -8.76 0.25 6.98
CA ARG A 130 -9.72 1.33 6.70
C ARG A 130 -9.58 2.46 7.70
N VAL A 131 -9.46 3.69 7.20
CA VAL A 131 -9.48 4.93 7.99
C VAL A 131 -10.60 5.81 7.42
N GLY A 132 -11.67 6.01 8.19
CA GLY A 132 -12.88 6.65 7.65
C GLY A 132 -13.40 5.89 6.42
N ASP A 133 -13.40 6.54 5.26
CA ASP A 133 -13.80 5.93 3.98
C ASP A 133 -12.61 5.51 3.11
N HIS A 134 -11.37 5.67 3.60
CA HIS A 134 -10.16 5.34 2.85
C HIS A 134 -9.66 3.93 3.17
N TRP A 135 -9.43 3.14 2.12
CA TRP A 135 -8.83 1.81 2.20
C TRP A 135 -7.31 1.87 2.03
N PHE A 136 -6.59 0.98 2.69
CA PHE A 136 -5.18 0.77 2.44
C PHE A 136 -4.82 -0.72 2.51
N GLY A 137 -3.90 -1.12 1.64
CA GLY A 137 -3.48 -2.52 1.51
C GLY A 137 -2.19 -2.83 2.22
N THR A 138 -1.32 -1.84 2.43
CA THR A 138 0.01 -2.08 2.98
C THR A 138 0.18 -1.48 4.38
N VAL A 139 0.60 -0.24 4.52
CA VAL A 139 0.96 0.34 5.82
C VAL A 139 0.40 1.75 5.96
N LEU A 140 -0.20 2.03 7.11
CA LEU A 140 -0.44 3.37 7.61
C LEU A 140 0.73 3.76 8.52
N ALA A 141 1.43 4.83 8.19
CA ALA A 141 2.60 5.30 8.92
C ALA A 141 2.47 6.76 9.34
N SER A 142 3.14 7.10 10.44
CA SER A 142 3.20 8.46 10.98
C SER A 142 4.53 8.71 11.69
N GLY A 143 4.92 9.98 11.83
CA GLY A 143 6.19 10.39 12.45
C GLY A 143 7.27 10.70 11.44
N LEU A 144 8.45 10.10 11.56
CA LEU A 144 9.58 10.33 10.65
C LEU A 144 9.20 10.12 9.18
N ASP A 145 8.48 9.06 8.88
CA ASP A 145 8.00 8.72 7.54
C ASP A 145 7.11 9.79 6.92
N SER A 146 6.20 10.34 7.70
CA SER A 146 5.31 11.41 7.25
C SER A 146 6.12 12.62 6.81
N ARG A 147 7.13 13.01 7.58
CA ARG A 147 8.03 14.13 7.28
C ARG A 147 8.90 13.85 6.05
N VAL A 148 9.38 12.62 5.90
CA VAL A 148 10.13 12.18 4.70
C VAL A 148 9.27 12.27 3.46
N ASN A 149 8.02 11.79 3.53
CA ASN A 149 7.06 11.88 2.43
C ASN A 149 6.72 13.34 2.08
N ASP A 150 6.42 14.17 3.07
CA ASP A 150 6.16 15.61 2.89
C ASP A 150 7.33 16.30 2.21
N ARG A 151 8.55 16.09 2.72
CA ARG A 151 9.76 16.67 2.14
C ARG A 151 10.01 16.16 0.73
N GLY A 152 9.92 14.84 0.51
CA GLY A 152 10.10 14.22 -0.80
C GLY A 152 9.09 14.73 -1.83
N ASN A 153 7.84 14.97 -1.42
CA ASN A 153 6.80 15.49 -2.30
C ASN A 153 7.00 16.97 -2.64
N ARG A 154 7.57 17.77 -1.72
CA ARG A 154 7.92 19.19 -1.94
C ARG A 154 9.17 19.39 -2.81
N MET A 155 10.04 18.38 -2.90
CA MET A 155 11.27 18.47 -3.70
C MET A 155 10.94 18.38 -5.21
N ARG A 156 11.14 19.48 -5.92
CA ARG A 156 10.87 19.62 -7.37
C ARG A 156 11.96 19.05 -8.29
N TRP A 157 13.07 18.55 -7.76
CA TRP A 157 14.18 18.05 -8.54
C TRP A 157 13.95 16.61 -9.03
N PRO A 158 14.33 16.27 -10.27
CA PRO A 158 14.06 14.96 -10.89
C PRO A 158 15.07 13.88 -10.44
N LEU A 159 15.31 13.77 -9.14
CA LEU A 159 16.30 12.87 -8.55
C LEU A 159 15.81 11.40 -8.42
N GLY A 160 14.61 11.05 -8.89
CA GLY A 160 14.09 9.68 -8.80
C GLY A 160 14.03 9.18 -7.35
N ARG A 161 14.59 7.99 -7.08
CA ARG A 161 14.66 7.41 -5.72
C ARG A 161 15.53 8.23 -4.78
N PHE A 162 16.61 8.83 -5.25
CA PHE A 162 17.55 9.59 -4.44
C PHE A 162 16.91 10.78 -3.69
N LYS A 163 15.81 11.34 -4.19
CA LYS A 163 15.10 12.40 -3.46
C LYS A 163 14.54 11.95 -2.11
N TYR A 164 14.04 10.70 -2.05
CA TYR A 164 13.52 10.13 -0.80
C TYR A 164 14.66 9.74 0.14
N ASP A 165 15.78 9.22 -0.38
CA ASP A 165 16.97 8.93 0.42
C ASP A 165 17.54 10.22 1.03
N LEU A 166 17.60 11.31 0.25
CA LEU A 166 18.05 12.61 0.73
C LEU A 166 17.05 13.25 1.72
N ALA A 167 15.75 13.14 1.45
CA ALA A 167 14.71 13.59 2.37
C ALA A 167 14.78 12.82 3.69
N LEU A 168 14.97 11.51 3.64
CA LEU A 168 15.17 10.66 4.82
C LEU A 168 16.39 11.12 5.64
N LEU A 169 17.55 11.31 5.01
CA LEU A 169 18.75 11.78 5.71
C LEU A 169 18.55 13.15 6.36
N ALA A 170 17.88 14.07 5.68
CA ALA A 170 17.59 15.41 6.21
C ALA A 170 16.61 15.36 7.39
N GLU A 171 15.57 14.52 7.30
CA GLU A 171 14.61 14.34 8.41
C GLU A 171 15.24 13.60 9.58
N LEU A 172 16.06 12.57 9.34
CA LEU A 172 16.84 11.91 10.40
C LEU A 172 17.76 12.90 11.14
N ALA A 173 18.36 13.86 10.42
CA ALA A 173 19.19 14.87 11.04
C ALA A 173 18.43 15.86 11.92
N ALA A 174 17.17 16.13 11.61
CA ALA A 174 16.32 17.10 12.31
C ALA A 174 15.32 16.46 13.27
N PHE A 175 15.19 15.13 13.25
CA PHE A 175 14.13 14.43 13.95
C PHE A 175 14.26 14.48 15.47
N ARG A 176 13.10 14.62 16.15
CA ARG A 176 12.92 14.41 17.60
C ARG A 176 11.74 13.46 17.79
N PRO A 177 11.80 12.53 18.74
CA PRO A 177 10.65 11.73 19.14
C PRO A 177 9.46 12.61 19.48
N LEU A 178 8.27 12.09 19.25
CA LEU A 178 7.01 12.78 19.51
C LEU A 178 6.20 11.99 20.53
N PRO A 179 5.40 12.66 21.36
CA PRO A 179 4.48 12.00 22.26
C PRO A 179 3.31 11.41 21.46
N TYR A 180 3.21 10.09 21.46
CA TYR A 180 2.10 9.35 20.88
C TYR A 180 1.21 8.79 21.96
N ARG A 181 -0.10 8.88 21.72
CA ARG A 181 -1.12 8.10 22.41
C ARG A 181 -1.72 7.11 21.43
N ILE A 182 -1.61 5.82 21.74
CA ILE A 182 -2.06 4.73 20.86
C ILE A 182 -3.09 3.92 21.63
N THR A 183 -4.31 3.78 21.09
CA THR A 183 -5.37 2.95 21.67
C THR A 183 -5.56 1.72 20.82
N LEU A 184 -5.49 0.54 21.42
CA LEU A 184 -5.64 -0.77 20.77
C LEU A 184 -6.96 -1.40 21.17
N ASP A 185 -7.75 -1.83 20.20
CA ASP A 185 -9.02 -2.57 20.37
C ASP A 185 -9.99 -1.97 21.39
N ASP A 186 -10.07 -0.63 21.47
CA ASP A 186 -10.94 0.12 22.38
C ASP A 186 -10.62 -0.05 23.89
N GLY A 187 -9.44 -0.57 24.24
CA GLY A 187 -9.09 -0.87 25.63
C GLY A 187 -7.70 -0.43 26.05
N GLU A 188 -6.69 -1.03 25.47
CA GLU A 188 -5.30 -0.78 25.86
C GLU A 188 -4.80 0.57 25.34
N VAL A 189 -4.40 1.46 26.25
CA VAL A 189 -3.81 2.75 25.91
C VAL A 189 -2.33 2.74 26.21
N ARG A 190 -1.52 3.13 25.23
CA ARG A 190 -0.07 3.30 25.35
C ARG A 190 0.31 4.75 25.08
N GLU A 191 0.97 5.36 26.03
CA GLU A 191 1.59 6.68 25.90
C GLU A 191 3.10 6.48 25.76
N VAL A 192 3.67 6.86 24.61
CA VAL A 192 5.06 6.56 24.28
C VAL A 192 5.70 7.73 23.52
N GLU A 193 6.94 8.02 23.84
CA GLU A 193 7.78 8.84 22.97
C GLU A 193 8.27 7.97 21.80
N ALA A 194 7.81 8.26 20.60
CA ALA A 194 8.14 7.45 19.43
C ALA A 194 8.69 8.28 18.26
N THR A 195 9.61 7.67 17.57
CA THR A 195 10.20 8.17 16.33
C THR A 195 9.27 7.91 15.14
N LEU A 196 8.61 6.73 15.18
CA LEU A 196 7.75 6.26 14.12
C LEU A 196 6.71 5.30 14.69
N VAL A 197 5.49 5.42 14.18
CA VAL A 197 4.40 4.47 14.39
C VAL A 197 3.94 4.00 13.02
N ALA A 198 3.98 2.67 12.79
CA ALA A 198 3.52 2.03 11.57
C ALA A 198 2.46 0.98 11.89
N VAL A 199 1.29 1.07 11.26
CA VAL A 199 0.19 0.11 11.36
C VAL A 199 0.15 -0.67 10.05
N GLY A 200 0.70 -1.87 10.07
CA GLY A 200 0.83 -2.73 8.91
C GLY A 200 -0.34 -3.68 8.77
N ASN A 201 -1.11 -3.52 7.69
CA ASN A 201 -1.95 -4.57 7.13
C ASN A 201 -1.08 -5.53 6.33
N GLY A 202 -0.17 -4.97 5.52
CA GLY A 202 0.89 -5.70 4.82
C GLY A 202 2.27 -5.49 5.45
N SER A 203 3.23 -6.30 5.05
CA SER A 203 4.56 -6.34 5.67
C SER A 203 5.48 -5.19 5.28
N SER A 204 5.25 -4.54 4.13
CA SER A 204 6.22 -3.59 3.55
C SER A 204 5.59 -2.37 2.91
N TYR A 205 6.39 -1.30 2.82
CA TYR A 205 6.09 -0.05 2.15
C TYR A 205 7.38 0.61 1.63
N GLY A 206 7.27 1.75 0.93
CA GLY A 206 8.42 2.57 0.52
C GLY A 206 9.41 1.86 -0.40
N GLY A 207 8.96 0.86 -1.17
CA GLY A 207 9.77 0.13 -2.13
C GLY A 207 10.53 -1.06 -1.54
N GLY A 208 9.95 -1.74 -0.57
CA GLY A 208 10.43 -2.98 0.00
C GLY A 208 11.00 -2.86 1.42
N MET A 209 10.75 -1.76 2.12
CA MET A 209 11.04 -1.66 3.56
C MET A 209 10.03 -2.50 4.34
N ARG A 210 10.47 -3.58 4.93
CA ARG A 210 9.64 -4.51 5.71
C ARG A 210 9.45 -4.01 7.13
N ILE A 211 8.66 -2.94 7.29
CA ILE A 211 8.47 -2.29 8.60
C ILE A 211 7.61 -3.13 9.57
N CYS A 212 6.68 -3.91 9.03
CA CYS A 212 5.85 -4.84 9.79
C CYS A 212 6.07 -6.27 9.26
N PRO A 213 7.25 -6.89 9.50
CA PRO A 213 7.66 -8.13 8.82
C PRO A 213 6.78 -9.34 9.12
N GLY A 214 6.01 -9.31 10.22
CA GLY A 214 5.09 -10.37 10.63
C GLY A 214 3.65 -10.17 10.17
N ALA A 215 3.32 -9.04 9.50
CA ALA A 215 1.96 -8.75 9.08
C ALA A 215 1.44 -9.79 8.07
N ASP A 216 0.21 -10.28 8.32
CA ASP A 216 -0.50 -11.24 7.52
C ASP A 216 -1.81 -10.62 7.01
N LEU A 217 -2.03 -10.65 5.70
CA LEU A 217 -3.21 -10.08 5.07
C LEU A 217 -4.53 -10.85 5.33
N THR A 218 -4.50 -11.93 6.12
CA THR A 218 -5.65 -12.85 6.24
C THR A 218 -6.10 -13.11 7.68
N ASP A 219 -5.39 -12.59 8.67
CA ASP A 219 -5.64 -12.92 10.09
C ASP A 219 -6.56 -11.93 10.83
N GLY A 220 -6.95 -10.83 10.17
CA GLY A 220 -7.84 -9.80 10.71
C GLY A 220 -7.17 -8.86 11.70
N LEU A 221 -5.84 -8.77 11.69
CA LEU A 221 -5.08 -7.95 12.61
C LEU A 221 -4.05 -7.09 11.87
N PHE A 222 -3.71 -5.98 12.47
CA PHE A 222 -2.53 -5.19 12.10
C PHE A 222 -1.34 -5.60 12.97
N ASP A 223 -0.15 -5.59 12.37
CA ASP A 223 1.10 -5.48 13.12
C ASP A 223 1.40 -3.99 13.34
N VAL A 224 1.38 -3.55 14.59
CA VAL A 224 1.68 -2.16 14.95
C VAL A 224 3.12 -2.08 15.41
N THR A 225 3.99 -1.56 14.54
CA THR A 225 5.41 -1.37 14.84
C THR A 225 5.65 0.02 15.43
N LEU A 226 6.20 0.05 16.62
CA LEU A 226 6.56 1.26 17.35
C LEU A 226 8.07 1.37 17.44
N VAL A 227 8.64 2.43 16.88
CA VAL A 227 10.05 2.76 17.07
C VAL A 227 10.14 3.87 18.12
N GLY A 228 10.56 3.52 19.33
CA GLY A 228 10.64 4.41 20.47
C GLY A 228 11.70 5.50 20.33
N ASP A 229 11.97 6.20 21.42
CA ASP A 229 13.02 7.21 21.46
C ASP A 229 14.38 6.59 21.12
N CYS A 230 14.89 6.96 19.96
CA CYS A 230 16.16 6.50 19.42
C CYS A 230 17.08 7.65 19.10
N THR A 231 18.37 7.48 19.42
CA THR A 231 19.39 8.41 18.94
C THR A 231 19.52 8.32 17.42
N ARG A 232 19.97 9.41 16.77
CA ARG A 232 20.21 9.43 15.31
C ARG A 232 21.16 8.31 14.86
N THR A 233 22.20 8.06 15.65
CA THR A 233 23.16 6.97 15.39
C THR A 233 22.51 5.60 15.45
N THR A 234 21.57 5.39 16.37
CA THR A 234 20.78 4.15 16.46
C THR A 234 19.90 3.99 15.23
N LEU A 235 19.16 5.05 14.84
CA LEU A 235 18.32 5.02 13.63
C LEU A 235 19.12 4.68 12.38
N LEU A 236 20.28 5.31 12.17
CA LEU A 236 21.16 5.03 11.03
C LEU A 236 21.67 3.58 11.01
N ARG A 237 21.93 2.97 12.17
CA ARG A 237 22.35 1.55 12.29
C ARG A 237 21.19 0.58 12.05
N VAL A 238 20.00 0.93 12.53
CA VAL A 238 18.81 0.06 12.45
C VAL A 238 18.13 0.16 11.07
N PHE A 239 18.18 1.31 10.41
CA PHE A 239 17.50 1.55 9.13
C PHE A 239 17.79 0.50 8.06
N PRO A 240 19.05 0.07 7.78
CA PRO A 240 19.32 -0.99 6.80
C PRO A 240 18.69 -2.35 7.16
N ARG A 241 18.43 -2.58 8.47
CA ARG A 241 17.78 -3.81 8.94
C ARG A 241 16.30 -3.87 8.60
N VAL A 242 15.65 -2.72 8.34
CA VAL A 242 14.24 -2.65 7.93
C VAL A 242 14.01 -3.39 6.61
N TYR A 243 14.92 -3.32 5.66
CA TYR A 243 14.80 -4.06 4.40
C TYR A 243 14.84 -5.59 4.57
N ARG A 244 15.44 -6.07 5.66
CA ARG A 244 15.49 -7.49 6.03
C ARG A 244 14.39 -7.89 7.01
N GLY A 245 13.68 -6.90 7.59
CA GLY A 245 12.69 -7.12 8.64
C GLY A 245 13.30 -7.45 10.02
N THR A 246 14.65 -7.36 10.19
CA THR A 246 15.31 -7.72 11.45
C THR A 246 15.45 -6.56 12.44
N HIS A 247 14.93 -5.38 12.09
CA HIS A 247 14.88 -4.22 12.98
C HIS A 247 13.97 -4.47 14.20
N VAL A 248 12.99 -5.36 14.09
CA VAL A 248 12.06 -5.71 15.20
C VAL A 248 12.76 -6.41 16.37
N GLU A 249 13.97 -6.94 16.17
CA GLU A 249 14.80 -7.50 17.24
C GLU A 249 15.50 -6.42 18.08
N HIS A 250 15.44 -5.16 17.67
CA HIS A 250 16.10 -4.08 18.40
C HIS A 250 15.30 -3.67 19.64
N PRO A 251 15.94 -3.45 20.83
CA PRO A 251 15.23 -3.16 22.08
C PRO A 251 14.35 -1.91 22.07
N LYS A 252 14.58 -1.00 21.13
CA LYS A 252 13.78 0.23 20.95
C LYS A 252 12.62 0.05 19.97
N VAL A 253 12.44 -1.14 19.43
CA VAL A 253 11.34 -1.48 18.52
C VAL A 253 10.44 -2.48 19.20
N SER A 254 9.15 -2.20 19.23
CA SER A 254 8.14 -3.13 19.70
C SER A 254 7.08 -3.33 18.62
N VAL A 255 6.54 -4.53 18.58
CA VAL A 255 5.42 -4.88 17.69
C VAL A 255 4.29 -5.38 18.56
N VAL A 256 3.09 -4.84 18.32
CA VAL A 256 1.85 -5.30 18.95
C VAL A 256 0.81 -5.55 17.89
N ARG A 257 -0.17 -6.39 18.18
CA ARG A 257 -1.21 -6.77 17.22
C ARG A 257 -2.57 -6.30 17.69
N ALA A 258 -3.36 -5.72 16.80
CA ALA A 258 -4.70 -5.25 17.08
C ALA A 258 -5.54 -5.19 15.81
N ALA A 259 -6.86 -5.39 15.92
CA ALA A 259 -7.79 -5.22 14.82
C ALA A 259 -8.21 -3.75 14.64
N LYS A 260 -8.12 -2.95 15.69
CA LYS A 260 -8.41 -1.51 15.67
C LYS A 260 -7.29 -0.75 16.36
N VAL A 261 -6.83 0.32 15.72
CA VAL A 261 -5.74 1.15 16.24
C VAL A 261 -6.12 2.62 16.06
N GLU A 262 -6.17 3.36 17.16
CA GLU A 262 -6.21 4.81 17.13
C GLU A 262 -4.82 5.36 17.44
N ILE A 263 -4.35 6.28 16.62
CA ILE A 263 -3.05 6.95 16.77
C ILE A 263 -3.31 8.43 16.93
N ALA A 264 -2.82 9.03 18.00
CA ALA A 264 -2.85 10.45 18.25
C ALA A 264 -1.44 10.99 18.54
N ALA A 265 -1.07 12.09 17.91
CA ALA A 265 0.14 12.87 18.18
C ALA A 265 -0.04 14.31 17.67
N PRO A 266 0.61 15.31 18.27
CA PRO A 266 0.51 16.70 17.82
C PRO A 266 1.25 16.91 16.49
N ASP A 267 0.66 17.71 15.61
CA ASP A 267 1.29 18.23 14.38
C ASP A 267 1.89 17.15 13.45
N VAL A 268 1.23 15.99 13.37
CA VAL A 268 1.64 14.86 12.53
C VAL A 268 0.54 14.49 11.54
N THR A 269 0.92 14.27 10.29
CA THR A 269 0.06 13.72 9.23
C THR A 269 0.25 12.21 9.15
N GLY A 270 -0.84 11.46 9.02
CA GLY A 270 -0.81 10.03 8.70
C GLY A 270 -0.78 9.79 7.19
N TYR A 271 -0.02 8.81 6.76
CA TYR A 271 0.09 8.38 5.36
C TYR A 271 -0.25 6.90 5.24
N ALA A 272 -1.10 6.53 4.30
CA ALA A 272 -1.39 5.13 4.00
C ALA A 272 -1.08 4.82 2.53
N ASP A 273 -0.38 3.72 2.26
CA ASP A 273 0.10 3.34 0.92
C ASP A 273 0.89 4.46 0.20
N GLY A 274 1.47 5.41 0.96
CA GLY A 274 2.18 6.58 0.45
C GLY A 274 1.31 7.82 0.17
N GLU A 275 -0.01 7.74 0.38
CA GLU A 275 -0.96 8.84 0.17
C GLU A 275 -1.34 9.48 1.52
N PRO A 276 -1.43 10.83 1.60
CA PRO A 276 -1.77 11.52 2.83
C PRO A 276 -3.24 11.29 3.20
N LEU A 277 -3.50 10.90 4.46
CA LEU A 277 -4.86 10.77 5.00
C LEU A 277 -5.32 11.99 5.80
N GLY A 278 -4.37 12.80 6.28
CA GLY A 278 -4.66 13.98 7.08
C GLY A 278 -3.99 13.96 8.45
N PRO A 279 -4.27 15.00 9.27
CA PRO A 279 -3.67 15.10 10.60
C PRO A 279 -4.18 14.01 11.55
N LEU A 280 -3.34 13.64 12.50
CA LEU A 280 -3.76 12.82 13.63
C LEU A 280 -4.71 13.63 14.55
N PRO A 281 -5.67 12.97 15.29
CA PRO A 281 -5.80 11.52 15.45
C PRO A 281 -6.45 10.81 14.26
N LEU A 282 -6.01 9.59 13.98
CA LEU A 282 -6.61 8.70 13.00
C LEU A 282 -6.92 7.34 13.63
N THR A 283 -8.05 6.77 13.26
CA THR A 283 -8.46 5.42 13.68
C THR A 283 -8.47 4.50 12.47
N ALA A 284 -7.60 3.49 12.49
CA ALA A 284 -7.56 2.40 11.53
C ALA A 284 -8.32 1.18 12.04
N ARG A 285 -9.05 0.50 11.16
CA ARG A 285 -9.72 -0.79 11.42
C ARG A 285 -9.28 -1.80 10.37
N CYS A 286 -8.91 -3.00 10.80
CA CYS A 286 -8.69 -4.12 9.90
C CYS A 286 -10.05 -4.70 9.52
N VAL A 287 -10.37 -4.68 8.23
CA VAL A 287 -11.63 -5.23 7.70
C VAL A 287 -11.32 -6.55 7.03
N ARG A 288 -11.84 -7.64 7.61
CA ARG A 288 -11.59 -9.00 7.12
C ARG A 288 -12.20 -9.24 5.75
N ALA A 289 -11.49 -9.97 4.91
CA ALA A 289 -11.95 -10.38 3.58
C ALA A 289 -12.50 -9.20 2.77
N ALA A 290 -11.87 -8.03 2.87
CA ALA A 290 -12.36 -6.79 2.29
C ALA A 290 -12.24 -6.75 0.76
N VAL A 291 -11.39 -7.58 0.18
CA VAL A 291 -11.23 -7.71 -1.28
C VAL A 291 -10.76 -9.10 -1.66
N SER A 292 -11.32 -9.65 -2.75
CA SER A 292 -10.85 -10.91 -3.35
C SER A 292 -9.77 -10.58 -4.39
N VAL A 293 -8.55 -11.08 -4.18
CA VAL A 293 -7.40 -10.86 -5.07
C VAL A 293 -7.24 -12.04 -6.03
N ILE A 294 -6.99 -11.72 -7.31
CA ILE A 294 -6.66 -12.68 -8.34
C ILE A 294 -5.16 -12.97 -8.27
N GLY A 295 -4.81 -14.17 -7.84
CA GLY A 295 -3.41 -14.49 -7.60
C GLY A 295 -3.08 -15.99 -7.52
N PRO A 296 -1.80 -16.29 -7.19
CA PRO A 296 -1.34 -17.67 -7.08
C PRO A 296 -1.98 -18.44 -5.95
#